data_323a930fb3b9db6837d4e117a830f062
#
_entry.id   323a930fb3b9db6837d4e117a830f062
#
_cell.length_a   1.000
_cell.length_b   1.000
_cell.length_c   1.000
_cell.angle_alpha   90.00
_cell.angle_beta   90.00
_cell.angle_gamma   90.00
#
_symmetry.space_group_name_H-M   'P 1'
#
loop_
_entity.id
_entity.type
_entity.pdbx_description
1 polymer ?
#
loop_
_entity_poly.entity_id
_entity_poly.type
_entity_poly.pdbx_seq_one_letter_code
_entity_poly.pdbx_strand_id
1 'polypeptide(L)'
;MKFFADLQLLVPLQDALQTGKMVQNAATLGYQKVGIPVPVNVTSQQINKLKKTCREANVDFVSRINLCPRNSNSLLKDLRKYRKKFEIISVRCNTKDVARQAAKDRRVDLLQFSTTNMRQRFFDNQEAELAASALAALEIELAPILQLMPSSRIYLLSRLRKEVLIAKRAKVPIVLSSGATTELLMRGPYDNAATTTLFDVPMESALKALSSDPLTIVERNRNKLSPNYVAPGIQIVERKNCD
;
A
#
# COMPACT_ATOMS: atom_id res chain seq x y z
N MET A 1 -22.08 0.62 5.54
CA MET A 1 -21.10 1.71 5.52
C MET A 1 -19.81 1.18 4.88
N LYS A 2 -19.18 1.89 3.92
CA LYS A 2 -17.92 1.44 3.33
C LYS A 2 -16.77 1.88 4.24
N PHE A 3 -15.83 0.97 4.50
CA PHE A 3 -14.61 1.25 5.24
C PHE A 3 -13.50 1.58 4.23
N PHE A 4 -12.87 2.73 4.40
CA PHE A 4 -11.80 3.19 3.51
C PHE A 4 -10.44 3.10 4.20
N ALA A 5 -9.42 2.78 3.42
CA ALA A 5 -8.04 2.70 3.87
C ALA A 5 -7.12 3.51 2.95
N ASP A 6 -6.23 4.29 3.55
CA ASP A 6 -5.07 4.87 2.87
C ASP A 6 -3.82 4.13 3.32
N LEU A 7 -3.26 3.31 2.45
CA LEU A 7 -2.10 2.49 2.83
C LEU A 7 -0.74 3.19 2.69
N GLN A 8 -0.70 4.45 2.24
CA GLN A 8 0.55 5.20 2.04
C GLN A 8 0.41 6.66 2.50
N LEU A 9 0.33 6.89 3.79
CA LEU A 9 0.40 8.22 4.38
C LEU A 9 1.85 8.50 4.84
N LEU A 10 2.52 9.46 4.19
CA LEU A 10 3.94 9.75 4.40
C LEU A 10 4.12 10.83 5.48
N VAL A 11 3.89 10.46 6.73
CA VAL A 11 4.01 11.39 7.86
C VAL A 11 5.47 11.66 8.24
N PRO A 12 5.81 12.87 8.73
CA PRO A 12 7.14 13.19 9.24
C PRO A 12 7.35 12.58 10.63
N LEU A 13 7.89 11.37 10.70
CA LEU A 13 8.05 10.59 11.95
C LEU A 13 8.84 11.32 13.06
N GLN A 14 9.64 12.33 12.70
CA GLN A 14 10.42 13.16 13.62
C GLN A 14 9.55 14.24 14.29
N ASP A 15 8.46 14.65 13.61
CA ASP A 15 7.54 15.69 14.09
C ASP A 15 6.23 15.04 14.54
N ALA A 16 6.09 14.87 15.86
CA ALA A 16 4.91 14.24 16.43
C ALA A 16 3.64 15.10 16.26
N LEU A 17 3.78 16.43 16.27
CA LEU A 17 2.65 17.34 16.12
C LEU A 17 2.09 17.25 14.70
N GLN A 18 2.95 17.35 13.70
CA GLN A 18 2.56 17.25 12.30
C GLN A 18 2.03 15.85 11.95
N THR A 19 2.65 14.80 12.49
CA THR A 19 2.15 13.43 12.38
C THR A 19 0.73 13.31 12.94
N GLY A 20 0.48 13.85 14.13
CA GLY A 20 -0.85 13.86 14.74
C GLY A 20 -1.89 14.59 13.90
N LYS A 21 -1.55 15.77 13.37
CA LYS A 21 -2.44 16.55 12.48
C LYS A 21 -2.79 15.77 11.21
N MET A 22 -1.81 15.14 10.55
CA MET A 22 -2.06 14.36 9.33
C MET A 22 -2.96 13.15 9.62
N VAL A 23 -2.74 12.43 10.72
CA VAL A 23 -3.57 11.30 11.13
C VAL A 23 -5.00 11.75 11.46
N GLN A 24 -5.15 12.86 12.20
CA GLN A 24 -6.45 13.45 12.50
C GLN A 24 -7.19 13.89 11.22
N ASN A 25 -6.47 14.49 10.28
CA ASN A 25 -7.03 14.87 8.99
C ASN A 25 -7.49 13.63 8.18
N ALA A 26 -6.75 12.52 8.22
CA ALA A 26 -7.16 11.26 7.59
C ALA A 26 -8.50 10.76 8.17
N ALA A 27 -8.66 10.81 9.49
CA ALA A 27 -9.92 10.47 10.17
C ALA A 27 -11.08 11.37 9.71
N THR A 28 -10.86 12.68 9.68
CA THR A 28 -11.85 13.69 9.24
C THR A 28 -12.25 13.48 7.78
N LEU A 29 -11.33 13.09 6.92
CA LEU A 29 -11.58 12.77 5.51
C LEU A 29 -12.32 11.43 5.32
N GLY A 30 -12.49 10.63 6.37
CA GLY A 30 -13.28 9.40 6.35
C GLY A 30 -12.46 8.11 6.17
N TYR A 31 -11.15 8.15 6.37
CA TYR A 31 -10.32 6.92 6.43
C TYR A 31 -10.41 6.27 7.80
N GLN A 32 -10.67 4.97 7.85
CA GLN A 32 -10.70 4.17 9.08
C GLN A 32 -9.40 3.39 9.32
N LYS A 33 -8.61 3.18 8.26
CA LYS A 33 -7.30 2.54 8.36
C LYS A 33 -6.25 3.37 7.63
N VAL A 34 -5.07 3.52 8.26
CA VAL A 34 -3.97 4.28 7.69
C VAL A 34 -2.67 3.48 7.77
N GLY A 35 -2.08 3.21 6.61
CA GLY A 35 -0.76 2.61 6.46
C GLY A 35 0.32 3.69 6.50
N ILE A 36 1.15 3.64 7.54
CA ILE A 36 2.27 4.58 7.69
C ILE A 36 3.57 3.82 7.43
N PRO A 37 4.31 4.18 6.38
CA PRO A 37 5.62 3.60 6.13
C PRO A 37 6.59 3.97 7.23
N VAL A 38 7.24 2.95 7.79
CA VAL A 38 8.28 3.16 8.80
C VAL A 38 9.64 2.69 8.28
N PRO A 39 10.74 3.30 8.74
CA PRO A 39 12.09 2.92 8.33
C PRO A 39 12.46 1.52 8.85
N VAL A 40 13.44 0.89 8.21
CA VAL A 40 13.92 -0.48 8.54
C VAL A 40 14.47 -0.62 9.95
N ASN A 41 14.91 0.48 10.56
CA ASN A 41 15.48 0.56 11.92
C ASN A 41 14.50 1.11 12.96
N VAL A 42 13.20 1.14 12.62
CA VAL A 42 12.17 1.60 13.55
C VAL A 42 12.17 0.79 14.84
N THR A 43 12.06 1.46 15.98
CA THR A 43 11.99 0.83 17.30
C THR A 43 10.53 0.47 17.66
N SER A 44 10.35 -0.50 18.54
CA SER A 44 9.02 -0.86 19.04
C SER A 44 8.34 0.32 19.76
N GLN A 45 9.11 1.19 20.41
CA GLN A 45 8.59 2.41 21.04
C GLN A 45 8.00 3.38 20.01
N GLN A 46 8.67 3.59 18.89
CA GLN A 46 8.17 4.45 17.80
C GLN A 46 6.88 3.87 17.17
N ILE A 47 6.83 2.57 16.96
CA ILE A 47 5.61 1.90 16.47
C ILE A 47 4.46 2.07 17.49
N ASN A 48 4.73 1.89 18.78
CA ASN A 48 3.71 2.05 19.82
C ASN A 48 3.21 3.49 19.91
N LYS A 49 4.09 4.49 19.71
CA LYS A 49 3.71 5.91 19.65
C LYS A 49 2.77 6.16 18.46
N LEU A 50 3.08 5.65 17.27
CA LEU A 50 2.21 5.77 16.09
C LEU A 50 0.85 5.09 16.32
N LYS A 51 0.85 3.89 16.89
CA LYS A 51 -0.40 3.19 17.25
C LYS A 51 -1.26 4.03 18.20
N LYS A 52 -0.64 4.66 19.21
CA LYS A 52 -1.34 5.53 20.16
C LYS A 52 -1.94 6.74 19.43
N THR A 53 -1.16 7.46 18.62
CA THR A 53 -1.63 8.62 17.83
C THR A 53 -2.79 8.25 16.91
N CYS A 54 -2.72 7.12 16.21
CA CYS A 54 -3.81 6.66 15.36
C CYS A 54 -5.07 6.31 16.16
N ARG A 55 -4.91 5.65 17.32
CA ARG A 55 -6.03 5.31 18.20
C ARG A 55 -6.72 6.56 18.75
N GLU A 56 -5.97 7.58 19.14
CA GLU A 56 -6.51 8.88 19.61
C GLU A 56 -7.35 9.59 18.53
N ALA A 57 -7.01 9.38 17.25
CA ALA A 57 -7.77 9.87 16.11
C ALA A 57 -8.89 8.91 15.63
N ASN A 58 -9.15 7.80 16.33
CA ASN A 58 -10.08 6.74 15.93
C ASN A 58 -9.76 6.12 14.56
N VAL A 59 -8.48 5.99 14.22
CA VAL A 59 -8.00 5.36 12.99
C VAL A 59 -7.17 4.13 13.34
N ASP A 60 -7.36 3.04 12.62
CA ASP A 60 -6.60 1.81 12.78
C ASP A 60 -5.23 1.93 12.06
N PHE A 61 -4.16 1.80 12.82
CA PHE A 61 -2.79 1.84 12.30
C PHE A 61 -2.42 0.54 11.60
N VAL A 62 -1.92 0.65 10.37
CA VAL A 62 -1.37 -0.47 9.60
C VAL A 62 0.14 -0.27 9.47
N SER A 63 0.93 -1.20 10.03
CA SER A 63 2.38 -1.14 9.92
C SER A 63 2.85 -1.50 8.52
N ARG A 64 3.55 -0.58 7.88
CA ARG A 64 4.01 -0.71 6.50
C ARG A 64 5.51 -0.48 6.39
N ILE A 65 6.16 -1.23 5.50
CA ILE A 65 7.53 -0.96 5.06
C ILE A 65 7.60 -0.83 3.55
N ASN A 66 8.31 0.20 3.08
CA ASN A 66 8.62 0.39 1.68
C ASN A 66 10.06 -0.06 1.41
N LEU A 67 10.21 -1.18 0.71
CA LEU A 67 11.50 -1.70 0.32
C LEU A 67 11.96 -1.08 -1.01
N CYS A 68 13.22 -0.66 -1.07
CA CYS A 68 13.85 -0.13 -2.27
C CYS A 68 15.14 -0.91 -2.58
N PRO A 69 15.03 -2.19 -2.97
CA PRO A 69 16.17 -3.06 -3.18
C PRO A 69 16.91 -2.68 -4.47
N ARG A 70 18.26 -2.91 -4.47
CA ARG A 70 19.11 -2.66 -5.64
C ARG A 70 18.98 -3.76 -6.70
N ASN A 71 18.71 -4.99 -6.28
CA ASN A 71 18.58 -6.19 -7.13
C ASN A 71 17.68 -7.23 -6.46
N SER A 72 17.34 -8.30 -7.17
CA SER A 72 16.50 -9.40 -6.70
C SER A 72 17.05 -10.10 -5.45
N ASN A 73 18.36 -10.27 -5.35
CA ASN A 73 18.98 -10.94 -4.20
C ASN A 73 18.84 -10.10 -2.91
N SER A 74 19.00 -8.78 -2.99
CA SER A 74 18.76 -7.90 -1.84
C SER A 74 17.29 -7.90 -1.44
N LEU A 75 16.36 -7.91 -2.40
CA LEU A 75 14.93 -8.06 -2.13
C LEU A 75 14.63 -9.33 -1.35
N LEU A 76 15.16 -10.48 -1.77
CA LEU A 76 14.92 -11.76 -1.10
C LEU A 76 15.42 -11.78 0.34
N LYS A 77 16.58 -11.14 0.61
CA LYS A 77 17.10 -10.96 1.98
C LYS A 77 16.18 -10.10 2.84
N ASP A 78 15.72 -8.97 2.29
CA ASP A 78 14.83 -8.05 2.98
C ASP A 78 13.48 -8.71 3.28
N LEU A 79 12.91 -9.45 2.33
CA LEU A 79 11.66 -10.18 2.53
C LEU A 79 11.74 -11.23 3.64
N ARG A 80 12.85 -11.96 3.76
CA ARG A 80 13.08 -12.90 4.86
C ARG A 80 13.11 -12.18 6.21
N LYS A 81 13.74 -11.02 6.26
CA LYS A 81 13.94 -10.24 7.49
C LYS A 81 12.67 -9.55 7.98
N TYR A 82 11.85 -9.02 7.05
CA TYR A 82 10.78 -8.08 7.39
C TYR A 82 9.36 -8.65 7.29
N ARG A 83 9.12 -9.77 6.54
CA ARG A 83 7.75 -10.29 6.34
C ARG A 83 7.00 -10.62 7.64
N LYS A 84 7.68 -11.07 8.66
CA LYS A 84 7.08 -11.40 9.97
C LYS A 84 6.92 -10.18 10.91
N LYS A 85 7.35 -8.98 10.47
CA LYS A 85 7.37 -7.78 11.31
C LYS A 85 6.34 -6.73 10.89
N PHE A 86 5.95 -6.72 9.61
CA PHE A 86 5.09 -5.70 9.04
C PHE A 86 3.85 -6.32 8.39
N GLU A 87 2.72 -5.60 8.55
CA GLU A 87 1.46 -6.00 7.94
C GLU A 87 1.50 -5.83 6.42
N ILE A 88 2.11 -4.74 5.94
CA ILE A 88 2.24 -4.44 4.50
C ILE A 88 3.71 -4.34 4.11
N ILE A 89 4.09 -5.08 3.08
CA ILE A 89 5.36 -4.92 2.37
C ILE A 89 5.08 -4.38 0.98
N SER A 90 5.49 -3.13 0.74
CA SER A 90 5.51 -2.52 -0.59
C SER A 90 6.92 -2.54 -1.15
N VAL A 91 7.07 -2.84 -2.44
CA VAL A 91 8.37 -2.85 -3.12
C VAL A 91 8.39 -1.81 -4.21
N ARG A 92 9.36 -0.88 -4.12
CA ARG A 92 9.63 0.06 -5.20
C ARG A 92 10.43 -0.64 -6.31
N CYS A 93 9.78 -0.83 -7.44
CA CYS A 93 10.28 -1.56 -8.59
C CYS A 93 11.12 -0.65 -9.50
N ASN A 94 12.35 -0.32 -9.09
CA ASN A 94 13.24 0.60 -9.82
C ASN A 94 13.98 -0.05 -10.99
N THR A 95 14.04 -1.39 -11.04
CA THR A 95 14.66 -2.17 -12.13
C THR A 95 13.71 -3.29 -12.54
N LYS A 96 13.86 -3.76 -13.79
CA LYS A 96 13.02 -4.87 -14.31
C LYS A 96 13.26 -6.17 -13.52
N ASP A 97 14.49 -6.43 -13.09
CA ASP A 97 14.84 -7.61 -12.26
C ASP A 97 14.10 -7.58 -10.91
N VAL A 98 14.13 -6.43 -10.22
CA VAL A 98 13.40 -6.24 -8.96
C VAL A 98 11.89 -6.37 -9.17
N ALA A 99 11.35 -5.76 -10.24
CA ALA A 99 9.94 -5.82 -10.55
C ALA A 99 9.47 -7.27 -10.74
N ARG A 100 10.15 -8.05 -11.58
CA ARG A 100 9.86 -9.47 -11.83
C ARG A 100 9.95 -10.31 -10.56
N GLN A 101 10.99 -10.09 -9.74
CA GLN A 101 11.14 -10.82 -8.49
C GLN A 101 10.07 -10.43 -7.47
N ALA A 102 9.71 -9.15 -7.36
CA ALA A 102 8.66 -8.68 -6.47
C ALA A 102 7.29 -9.24 -6.88
N ALA A 103 6.98 -9.22 -8.17
CA ALA A 103 5.68 -9.67 -8.67
C ALA A 103 5.43 -11.17 -8.41
N LYS A 104 6.45 -12.03 -8.50
CA LYS A 104 6.29 -13.48 -8.28
C LYS A 104 6.37 -13.91 -6.81
N ASP A 105 6.77 -13.02 -5.89
CA ASP A 105 7.01 -13.40 -4.49
C ASP A 105 5.78 -13.11 -3.61
N ARG A 106 5.14 -14.15 -3.09
CA ARG A 106 3.94 -14.07 -2.23
C ARG A 106 4.13 -13.32 -0.92
N ARG A 107 5.35 -12.89 -0.60
CA ARG A 107 5.66 -12.06 0.57
C ARG A 107 5.52 -10.58 0.28
N VAL A 108 5.45 -10.20 -1.00
CA VAL A 108 5.20 -8.83 -1.44
C VAL A 108 3.69 -8.61 -1.54
N ASP A 109 3.22 -7.49 -1.01
CA ASP A 109 1.81 -7.14 -1.04
C ASP A 109 1.51 -6.10 -2.12
N LEU A 110 2.39 -5.10 -2.27
CA LEU A 110 2.18 -3.96 -3.16
C LEU A 110 3.40 -3.75 -4.06
N LEU A 111 3.13 -3.57 -5.35
CA LEU A 111 4.12 -3.18 -6.36
C LEU A 111 4.00 -1.68 -6.62
N GLN A 112 5.06 -0.95 -6.34
CA GLN A 112 5.12 0.50 -6.49
C GLN A 112 6.11 0.87 -7.59
N PHE A 113 5.69 1.76 -8.50
CA PHE A 113 6.52 2.22 -9.61
C PHE A 113 6.76 3.74 -9.52
N SER A 114 7.89 4.19 -10.08
CA SER A 114 8.25 5.61 -10.07
C SER A 114 7.15 6.48 -10.70
N THR A 115 6.83 7.59 -10.05
CA THR A 115 5.89 8.60 -10.54
C THR A 115 6.59 9.70 -11.34
N THR A 116 7.92 9.82 -11.21
CA THR A 116 8.73 10.86 -11.86
C THR A 116 9.55 10.32 -13.03
N ASN A 117 9.97 9.04 -12.98
CA ASN A 117 10.76 8.42 -14.03
C ASN A 117 9.94 7.35 -14.78
N MET A 118 9.39 7.72 -15.92
CA MET A 118 8.55 6.83 -16.72
C MET A 118 9.31 5.61 -17.29
N ARG A 119 10.64 5.69 -17.42
CA ARG A 119 11.48 4.56 -17.87
C ARG A 119 11.61 3.47 -16.81
N GLN A 120 11.31 3.77 -15.56
CA GLN A 120 11.33 2.82 -14.44
C GLN A 120 9.95 2.22 -14.13
N ARG A 121 8.97 2.39 -15.02
CA ARG A 121 7.65 1.77 -14.90
C ARG A 121 7.59 0.51 -15.76
N PHE A 122 7.86 -0.62 -15.13
CA PHE A 122 8.02 -1.91 -15.82
C PHE A 122 6.75 -2.77 -15.79
N PHE A 123 5.61 -2.25 -15.31
CA PHE A 123 4.38 -3.02 -15.23
C PHE A 123 3.84 -3.34 -16.63
N ASP A 124 4.12 -4.55 -17.08
CA ASP A 124 3.69 -5.11 -18.38
C ASP A 124 2.83 -6.37 -18.16
N ASN A 125 2.40 -7.04 -19.27
CA ASN A 125 1.55 -8.23 -19.17
C ASN A 125 2.21 -9.36 -18.38
N GLN A 126 3.50 -9.61 -18.58
CA GLN A 126 4.24 -10.65 -17.83
C GLN A 126 4.34 -10.32 -16.34
N GLU A 127 4.58 -9.04 -16.01
CA GLU A 127 4.58 -8.56 -14.63
C GLU A 127 3.23 -8.79 -13.97
N ALA A 128 2.14 -8.46 -14.67
CA ALA A 128 0.79 -8.61 -14.18
C ALA A 128 0.40 -10.09 -13.96
N GLU A 129 0.78 -11.00 -14.84
CA GLU A 129 0.56 -12.45 -14.67
C GLU A 129 1.27 -13.00 -13.42
N LEU A 130 2.52 -12.59 -13.20
CA LEU A 130 3.27 -12.93 -12.00
C LEU A 130 2.59 -12.39 -10.74
N ALA A 131 2.19 -11.10 -10.76
CA ALA A 131 1.53 -10.44 -9.64
C ALA A 131 0.18 -11.10 -9.30
N ALA A 132 -0.63 -11.44 -10.30
CA ALA A 132 -1.89 -12.15 -10.12
C ALA A 132 -1.69 -13.50 -9.41
N SER A 133 -0.69 -14.27 -9.84
CA SER A 133 -0.36 -15.59 -9.27
C SER A 133 0.16 -15.50 -7.83
N ALA A 134 0.86 -14.42 -7.49
CA ALA A 134 1.41 -14.18 -6.17
C ALA A 134 0.48 -13.41 -5.22
N LEU A 135 -0.68 -12.93 -5.71
CA LEU A 135 -1.63 -12.08 -4.99
C LEU A 135 -1.03 -10.71 -4.56
N ALA A 136 -0.10 -10.20 -5.35
CA ALA A 136 0.42 -8.84 -5.22
C ALA A 136 -0.49 -7.84 -5.95
N ALA A 137 -0.66 -6.64 -5.39
CA ALA A 137 -1.48 -5.59 -5.99
C ALA A 137 -0.61 -4.48 -6.61
N LEU A 138 -1.12 -3.83 -7.65
CA LEU A 138 -0.53 -2.62 -8.20
C LEU A 138 -0.93 -1.43 -7.35
N GLU A 139 0.04 -0.76 -6.74
CA GLU A 139 -0.20 0.47 -5.99
C GLU A 139 -0.04 1.71 -6.86
N ILE A 140 -1.02 2.62 -6.78
CA ILE A 140 -1.01 3.92 -7.46
C ILE A 140 -1.12 5.01 -6.39
N GLU A 141 -0.08 5.86 -6.30
CA GLU A 141 -0.06 7.04 -5.44
C GLU A 141 -0.69 8.23 -6.17
N LEU A 142 -1.59 8.95 -5.49
CA LEU A 142 -2.37 10.04 -6.10
C LEU A 142 -1.76 11.43 -5.88
N ALA A 143 -1.12 11.69 -4.74
CA ALA A 143 -0.50 13.00 -4.47
C ALA A 143 0.51 13.43 -5.54
N PRO A 144 1.38 12.54 -6.09
CA PRO A 144 2.27 12.93 -7.17
C PRO A 144 1.55 13.46 -8.42
N ILE A 145 0.33 12.97 -8.71
CA ILE A 145 -0.47 13.46 -9.85
C ILE A 145 -0.82 14.94 -9.66
N LEU A 146 -1.08 15.34 -8.41
CA LEU A 146 -1.40 16.73 -8.07
C LEU A 146 -0.18 17.66 -8.13
N GLN A 147 1.00 17.15 -7.81
CA GLN A 147 2.24 17.92 -7.69
C GLN A 147 3.02 18.05 -8.99
N LEU A 148 2.88 17.10 -9.91
CA LEU A 148 3.65 17.09 -11.14
C LEU A 148 3.31 18.28 -12.05
N MET A 149 4.34 18.80 -12.73
CA MET A 149 4.18 19.77 -13.81
C MET A 149 3.30 19.20 -14.93
N PRO A 150 2.55 20.04 -15.65
CA PRO A 150 1.55 19.59 -16.64
C PRO A 150 2.08 18.56 -17.65
N SER A 151 3.25 18.78 -18.23
CA SER A 151 3.87 17.85 -19.18
C SER A 151 4.15 16.48 -18.55
N SER A 152 4.80 16.45 -17.39
CA SER A 152 5.10 15.20 -16.68
C SER A 152 3.83 14.48 -16.23
N ARG A 153 2.80 15.23 -15.84
CA ARG A 153 1.49 14.70 -15.46
C ARG A 153 0.82 13.98 -16.63
N ILE A 154 0.84 14.56 -17.83
CA ILE A 154 0.27 13.93 -19.05
C ILE A 154 0.96 12.60 -19.33
N TYR A 155 2.30 12.56 -19.25
CA TYR A 155 3.04 11.31 -19.45
C TYR A 155 2.69 10.25 -18.38
N LEU A 156 2.59 10.65 -17.13
CA LEU A 156 2.20 9.73 -16.04
C LEU A 156 0.77 9.19 -16.27
N LEU A 157 -0.20 10.05 -16.56
CA LEU A 157 -1.59 9.64 -16.81
C LEU A 157 -1.69 8.68 -18.00
N SER A 158 -0.99 8.98 -19.10
CA SER A 158 -0.92 8.07 -20.26
C SER A 158 -0.34 6.71 -19.89
N ARG A 159 0.66 6.67 -19.02
CA ARG A 159 1.26 5.41 -18.55
C ARG A 159 0.32 4.65 -17.62
N LEU A 160 -0.30 5.34 -16.67
CA LEU A 160 -1.27 4.73 -15.75
C LEU A 160 -2.46 4.11 -16.48
N ARG A 161 -3.00 4.73 -17.53
CA ARG A 161 -4.05 4.14 -18.37
C ARG A 161 -3.66 2.76 -18.91
N LYS A 162 -2.44 2.64 -19.44
CA LYS A 162 -1.92 1.36 -19.96
C LYS A 162 -1.78 0.33 -18.84
N GLU A 163 -1.21 0.72 -17.71
CA GLU A 163 -0.99 -0.18 -16.57
C GLU A 163 -2.30 -0.66 -15.94
N VAL A 164 -3.28 0.23 -15.81
CA VAL A 164 -4.65 -0.11 -15.34
C VAL A 164 -5.32 -1.11 -16.28
N LEU A 165 -5.20 -0.91 -17.61
CA LEU A 165 -5.74 -1.85 -18.59
C LEU A 165 -5.08 -3.23 -18.46
N ILE A 166 -3.76 -3.28 -18.30
CA ILE A 166 -3.00 -4.52 -18.08
C ILE A 166 -3.44 -5.19 -16.77
N ALA A 167 -3.48 -4.45 -15.66
CA ALA A 167 -3.91 -4.96 -14.37
C ALA A 167 -5.33 -5.56 -14.43
N LYS A 168 -6.26 -4.85 -15.08
CA LYS A 168 -7.64 -5.32 -15.26
C LYS A 168 -7.71 -6.62 -16.06
N ARG A 169 -6.96 -6.73 -17.16
CA ARG A 169 -6.92 -7.96 -17.99
C ARG A 169 -6.35 -9.15 -17.23
N ALA A 170 -5.30 -8.95 -16.46
CA ALA A 170 -4.66 -9.99 -15.65
C ALA A 170 -5.34 -10.22 -14.30
N LYS A 171 -6.41 -9.48 -13.98
CA LYS A 171 -7.12 -9.51 -12.68
C LYS A 171 -6.22 -9.21 -11.48
N VAL A 172 -5.22 -8.35 -11.66
CA VAL A 172 -4.39 -7.83 -10.57
C VAL A 172 -5.17 -6.76 -9.82
N PRO A 173 -5.32 -6.87 -8.49
CA PRO A 173 -5.94 -5.82 -7.70
C PRO A 173 -5.17 -4.50 -7.82
N ILE A 174 -5.91 -3.39 -7.84
CA ILE A 174 -5.32 -2.05 -7.77
C ILE A 174 -5.59 -1.51 -6.37
N VAL A 175 -4.57 -0.98 -5.73
CA VAL A 175 -4.67 -0.24 -4.47
C VAL A 175 -4.35 1.21 -4.74
N LEU A 176 -5.27 2.09 -4.36
CA LEU A 176 -5.06 3.53 -4.41
C LEU A 176 -4.62 4.00 -3.03
N SER A 177 -3.55 4.78 -3.01
CA SER A 177 -3.01 5.36 -1.78
C SER A 177 -2.78 6.86 -1.99
N SER A 178 -2.87 7.65 -0.94
CA SER A 178 -2.65 9.09 -1.08
C SER A 178 -1.21 9.41 -1.49
N GLY A 179 -0.22 8.78 -0.88
CA GLY A 179 1.19 9.19 -1.02
C GLY A 179 1.42 10.62 -0.51
N ALA A 180 0.51 11.14 0.33
CA ALA A 180 0.55 12.50 0.81
C ALA A 180 1.66 12.71 1.84
N THR A 181 2.46 13.76 1.65
CA THR A 181 3.53 14.19 2.55
C THR A 181 3.12 15.38 3.43
N THR A 182 2.00 15.99 3.13
CA THR A 182 1.41 17.12 3.87
C THR A 182 -0.11 17.00 3.87
N GLU A 183 -0.77 17.69 4.80
CA GLU A 183 -2.24 17.75 4.87
C GLU A 183 -2.87 18.30 3.59
N LEU A 184 -2.21 19.26 2.94
CA LEU A 184 -2.69 19.89 1.71
C LEU A 184 -2.78 18.91 0.52
N LEU A 185 -2.06 17.81 0.56
CA LEU A 185 -2.07 16.78 -0.48
C LEU A 185 -3.08 15.67 -0.20
N MET A 186 -3.65 15.64 1.00
CA MET A 186 -4.64 14.64 1.37
C MET A 186 -6.00 14.99 0.76
N ARG A 187 -6.71 13.98 0.33
CA ARG A 187 -8.07 14.06 -0.23
C ARG A 187 -8.93 12.97 0.37
N GLY A 188 -10.23 13.21 0.44
CA GLY A 188 -11.20 12.21 0.85
C GLY A 188 -11.26 11.02 -0.13
N PRO A 189 -11.79 9.87 0.31
CA PRO A 189 -11.87 8.68 -0.53
C PRO A 189 -12.62 8.90 -1.85
N TYR A 190 -13.69 9.68 -1.82
CA TYR A 190 -14.49 9.98 -3.01
C TYR A 190 -13.77 10.91 -3.98
N ASP A 191 -13.03 11.91 -3.48
CA ASP A 191 -12.22 12.81 -4.30
C ASP A 191 -11.06 12.06 -4.95
N ASN A 192 -10.41 11.17 -4.17
CA ASN A 192 -9.38 10.28 -4.68
C ASN A 192 -9.94 9.34 -5.74
N ALA A 193 -11.13 8.77 -5.55
CA ALA A 193 -11.79 7.95 -6.55
C ALA A 193 -12.14 8.76 -7.81
N ALA A 194 -12.64 9.99 -7.68
CA ALA A 194 -12.92 10.87 -8.81
C ALA A 194 -11.65 11.20 -9.62
N THR A 195 -10.51 11.40 -8.95
CA THR A 195 -9.23 11.66 -9.62
C THR A 195 -8.82 10.52 -10.55
N THR A 196 -9.22 9.28 -10.28
CA THR A 196 -8.84 8.11 -11.09
C THR A 196 -9.51 8.06 -12.46
N THR A 197 -10.59 8.82 -12.67
CA THR A 197 -11.23 8.95 -14.00
C THR A 197 -10.27 9.53 -15.04
N LEU A 198 -9.24 10.29 -14.60
CA LEU A 198 -8.20 10.84 -15.47
C LEU A 198 -7.34 9.75 -16.15
N PHE A 199 -7.34 8.53 -15.62
CA PHE A 199 -6.63 7.38 -16.19
C PHE A 199 -7.52 6.14 -16.31
N ASP A 200 -8.80 6.38 -16.63
CA ASP A 200 -9.78 5.39 -17.06
C ASP A 200 -10.14 4.30 -16.02
N VAL A 201 -10.05 4.64 -14.73
CA VAL A 201 -10.60 3.79 -13.66
C VAL A 201 -12.01 4.25 -13.32
N PRO A 202 -13.03 3.40 -13.51
CA PRO A 202 -14.41 3.74 -13.14
C PRO A 202 -14.54 3.97 -11.63
N MET A 203 -15.44 4.87 -11.24
CA MET A 203 -15.68 5.26 -9.84
C MET A 203 -15.91 4.06 -8.91
N GLU A 204 -16.68 3.08 -9.35
CA GLU A 204 -16.94 1.87 -8.56
C GLU A 204 -15.66 1.07 -8.30
N SER A 205 -14.82 0.88 -9.32
CA SER A 205 -13.53 0.19 -9.20
C SER A 205 -12.56 0.98 -8.33
N ALA A 206 -12.54 2.30 -8.45
CA ALA A 206 -11.72 3.18 -7.61
C ALA A 206 -12.13 3.10 -6.13
N LEU A 207 -13.44 3.07 -5.84
CA LEU A 207 -13.92 2.89 -4.47
C LEU A 207 -13.58 1.51 -3.90
N LYS A 208 -13.53 0.45 -4.72
CA LYS A 208 -13.01 -0.87 -4.30
C LYS A 208 -11.51 -0.80 -3.99
N ALA A 209 -10.75 -0.14 -4.85
CA ALA A 209 -9.31 0.08 -4.68
C ALA A 209 -8.92 0.92 -3.45
N LEU A 210 -9.88 1.66 -2.87
CA LEU A 210 -9.74 2.43 -1.62
C LEU A 210 -10.40 1.75 -0.40
N SER A 211 -11.14 0.65 -0.61
CA SER A 211 -11.90 -0.02 0.46
C SER A 211 -11.60 -1.52 0.50
N SER A 212 -12.37 -2.34 -0.21
CA SER A 212 -12.30 -3.80 -0.10
C SER A 212 -10.92 -4.38 -0.43
N ASP A 213 -10.24 -3.86 -1.45
CA ASP A 213 -8.98 -4.43 -1.90
C ASP A 213 -7.85 -4.21 -0.88
N PRO A 214 -7.57 -2.98 -0.37
CA PRO A 214 -6.60 -2.78 0.68
C PRO A 214 -6.97 -3.48 1.99
N LEU A 215 -8.26 -3.52 2.36
CA LEU A 215 -8.72 -4.20 3.58
C LEU A 215 -8.46 -5.70 3.51
N THR A 216 -8.74 -6.35 2.39
CA THR A 216 -8.46 -7.78 2.18
C THR A 216 -6.97 -8.10 2.35
N ILE A 217 -6.08 -7.23 1.84
CA ILE A 217 -4.63 -7.41 2.00
C ILE A 217 -4.23 -7.29 3.48
N VAL A 218 -4.70 -6.25 4.17
CA VAL A 218 -4.40 -6.03 5.60
C VAL A 218 -4.89 -7.19 6.44
N GLU A 219 -6.14 -7.63 6.28
CA GLU A 219 -6.73 -8.73 7.05
C GLU A 219 -6.01 -10.05 6.78
N ARG A 220 -5.74 -10.36 5.51
CA ARG A 220 -4.93 -11.53 5.13
C ARG A 220 -3.60 -11.56 5.88
N ASN A 221 -2.92 -10.42 5.96
CA ASN A 221 -1.60 -10.33 6.56
C ASN A 221 -1.65 -10.31 8.09
N ARG A 222 -2.66 -9.68 8.70
CA ARG A 222 -2.91 -9.76 10.15
C ARG A 222 -3.15 -11.20 10.59
N ASN A 223 -3.95 -11.94 9.82
CA ASN A 223 -4.16 -13.35 10.07
C ASN A 223 -2.85 -14.14 10.01
N LYS A 224 -1.99 -13.88 9.00
CA LYS A 224 -0.66 -14.54 8.88
C LYS A 224 0.33 -14.16 9.99
N LEU A 225 0.19 -12.98 10.60
CA LEU A 225 1.02 -12.50 11.70
C LEU A 225 0.46 -12.90 13.07
N SER A 226 -0.74 -13.45 13.12
CA SER A 226 -1.35 -13.96 14.35
C SER A 226 -0.56 -15.14 14.91
N PRO A 227 -0.38 -15.25 16.23
CA PRO A 227 0.27 -16.40 16.87
C PRO A 227 -0.43 -17.74 16.58
N ASN A 228 -1.72 -17.70 16.30
CA ASN A 228 -2.54 -18.88 16.01
C ASN A 228 -2.45 -19.35 14.54
N TYR A 229 -1.74 -18.64 13.69
CA TYR A 229 -1.62 -18.98 12.27
C TYR A 229 -0.57 -20.08 12.04
N VAL A 230 -0.97 -21.20 11.44
CA VAL A 230 -0.08 -22.31 11.05
C VAL A 230 0.14 -22.30 9.53
N ALA A 231 -0.93 -22.32 8.76
CA ALA A 231 -0.92 -22.36 7.30
C ALA A 231 -2.24 -21.79 6.73
N PRO A 232 -2.32 -21.51 5.42
CA PRO A 232 -3.59 -21.09 4.81
C PRO A 232 -4.73 -22.07 5.14
N GLY A 233 -5.77 -21.57 5.83
CA GLY A 233 -6.91 -22.36 6.25
C GLY A 233 -6.73 -23.18 7.54
N ILE A 234 -5.53 -23.13 8.16
CA ILE A 234 -5.23 -23.87 9.41
C ILE A 234 -4.85 -22.87 10.49
N GLN A 235 -5.61 -22.89 11.60
CA GLN A 235 -5.33 -22.08 12.79
C GLN A 235 -5.33 -22.98 14.04
N ILE A 236 -4.53 -22.63 15.03
CA ILE A 236 -4.55 -23.25 16.35
C ILE A 236 -5.80 -22.75 17.08
N VAL A 237 -6.69 -23.65 17.46
CA VAL A 237 -7.82 -23.35 18.35
C VAL A 237 -7.43 -23.78 19.75
N GLU A 238 -7.23 -22.81 20.66
CA GLU A 238 -7.11 -23.13 22.07
C GLU A 238 -8.41 -23.74 22.57
N ARG A 239 -8.38 -24.99 23.03
CA ARG A 239 -9.47 -25.55 23.80
C ARG A 239 -9.53 -24.78 25.11
N LYS A 240 -10.59 -23.99 25.32
CA LYS A 240 -10.95 -23.57 26.68
C LYS A 240 -11.21 -24.86 27.45
N ASN A 241 -10.37 -25.18 28.42
CA ASN A 241 -10.73 -26.16 29.43
C ASN A 241 -11.99 -25.63 30.11
N CYS A 242 -13.12 -26.31 29.90
CA CYS A 242 -14.30 -26.13 30.73
C CYS A 242 -13.99 -26.87 32.03
N ASP A 243 -13.52 -26.12 33.04
CA ASP A 243 -13.59 -26.53 34.45
C ASP A 243 -14.99 -26.23 34.97
#